data_c795cdd4dcf49c1fef8a2b9429216aff
#
_entry.id   c795cdd4dcf49c1fef8a2b9429216aff
#
_cell.length_a   1.000
_cell.length_b   1.000
_cell.length_c   1.000
_cell.angle_alpha   90.00
_cell.angle_beta   90.00
_cell.angle_gamma   90.00
#
_symmetry.space_group_name_H-M   'P 1'
#
loop_
_entity.id
_entity.type
_entity.pdbx_description
1 polymer ?
#
loop_
_entity_poly.entity_id
_entity_poly.type
_entity_poly.pdbx_seq_one_letter_code
_entity_poly.pdbx_strand_id
1 'polypeptide(L)'
;MRQLSTQDADFDSQLIQLLAFETVNDVELLKTVDDIIAKVRHGGDSVVLTLTQEFDQHPAKAIQELELSKQALADAFANLDDEVKNALMTAATRVQTFHERQVQETWQYEDELGNRLGQKVTPLDRVGIYVPGGLASYPSSVLMNAIPAKVAGVAEVIMVVPAPKGVLNPLVLAAAHLAQVDRVFTIGGAQAVAALAYGTETIPAVDKITGPGNKYVAAAKRAVFGQVGIDMIAGPSEVLVYAEGEAQDRADWLAMDLLSQAEHDRIAQAIFVTTSERQLAEVAAEIEKALAELPKADIARDSLKNRGALILVKDRVEGMAVINRVAPEHLELSVDNPDALLNEVRHAGAIFMGRHTPEAIGDYCAGPNHVLPTSGTARFSSPLGVYDFQKKSSIIYCSEAGSKPLAKTADILAQREDLEAHARSARYRYQKDS
;
A
#
# COMPACT_ATOMS: atom_id res chain seq x y z
N MET A 1 -13.17 -21.43 -12.15
CA MET A 1 -13.35 -19.98 -12.39
C MET A 1 -14.67 -19.71 -13.10
N ARG A 2 -15.25 -18.50 -12.93
CA ARG A 2 -16.41 -18.06 -13.74
C ARG A 2 -15.95 -17.78 -15.15
N GLN A 3 -16.79 -18.07 -16.14
CA GLN A 3 -16.55 -17.63 -17.52
C GLN A 3 -17.57 -16.56 -17.86
N LEU A 4 -17.12 -15.40 -18.33
CA LEU A 4 -17.94 -14.24 -18.67
C LEU A 4 -17.61 -13.80 -20.11
N SER A 5 -18.59 -13.20 -20.78
CA SER A 5 -18.37 -12.57 -22.08
C SER A 5 -19.03 -11.20 -22.13
N THR A 6 -18.34 -10.21 -22.67
CA THR A 6 -18.93 -8.87 -22.92
C THR A 6 -20.09 -8.90 -23.89
N GLN A 7 -20.28 -10.01 -24.61
CA GLN A 7 -21.43 -10.20 -25.51
C GLN A 7 -22.69 -10.69 -24.78
N ASP A 8 -22.58 -11.11 -23.50
CA ASP A 8 -23.70 -11.57 -22.71
C ASP A 8 -24.52 -10.37 -22.19
N ALA A 9 -25.84 -10.48 -22.27
CA ALA A 9 -26.76 -9.40 -21.86
C ALA A 9 -26.67 -9.02 -20.37
N ASP A 10 -26.20 -9.94 -19.54
CA ASP A 10 -26.05 -9.77 -18.08
C ASP A 10 -24.60 -9.59 -17.64
N PHE A 11 -23.66 -9.40 -18.57
CA PHE A 11 -22.23 -9.20 -18.28
C PHE A 11 -21.99 -8.14 -17.21
N ASP A 12 -22.64 -6.98 -17.34
CA ASP A 12 -22.48 -5.87 -16.38
C ASP A 12 -22.88 -6.25 -14.96
N SER A 13 -23.98 -6.96 -14.80
CA SER A 13 -24.44 -7.40 -13.50
C SER A 13 -23.54 -8.49 -12.90
N GLN A 14 -23.03 -9.39 -13.73
CA GLN A 14 -22.08 -10.43 -13.31
C GLN A 14 -20.72 -9.82 -12.90
N LEU A 15 -20.23 -8.83 -13.65
CA LEU A 15 -18.99 -8.13 -13.32
C LEU A 15 -19.14 -7.34 -12.00
N ILE A 16 -20.28 -6.65 -11.78
CA ILE A 16 -20.56 -5.97 -10.51
C ILE A 16 -20.54 -6.98 -9.34
N GLN A 17 -21.15 -8.14 -9.50
CA GLN A 17 -21.14 -9.19 -8.46
C GLN A 17 -19.73 -9.75 -8.22
N LEU A 18 -18.93 -9.93 -9.26
CA LEU A 18 -17.56 -10.40 -9.15
C LEU A 18 -16.68 -9.41 -8.37
N LEU A 19 -16.86 -8.11 -8.64
CA LEU A 19 -16.11 -7.02 -8.02
C LEU A 19 -16.65 -6.59 -6.66
N ALA A 20 -17.86 -7.04 -6.29
CA ALA A 20 -18.43 -6.74 -5.00
C ALA A 20 -17.52 -7.33 -3.90
N PHE A 21 -16.90 -6.45 -3.15
CA PHE A 21 -16.14 -6.80 -1.96
C PHE A 21 -16.95 -6.40 -0.74
N GLU A 22 -17.24 -7.39 0.12
CA GLU A 22 -17.84 -7.09 1.41
C GLU A 22 -16.81 -6.31 2.23
N THR A 23 -16.94 -4.98 2.23
CA THR A 23 -16.23 -4.15 3.20
C THR A 23 -16.53 -4.70 4.59
N VAL A 24 -15.50 -4.78 5.43
CA VAL A 24 -15.59 -5.26 6.81
C VAL A 24 -16.57 -4.37 7.59
N ASN A 25 -17.84 -4.65 7.45
CA ASN A 25 -18.95 -4.10 8.25
C ASN A 25 -19.33 -5.06 9.38
N ASP A 26 -18.40 -5.90 9.81
CA ASP A 26 -18.57 -6.77 10.96
C ASP A 26 -18.58 -5.91 12.23
N VAL A 27 -19.78 -5.63 12.74
CA VAL A 27 -20.01 -4.78 13.92
C VAL A 27 -19.29 -5.34 15.15
N GLU A 28 -19.19 -6.66 15.29
CA GLU A 28 -18.49 -7.30 16.40
C GLU A 28 -16.98 -7.11 16.28
N LEU A 29 -16.43 -7.21 15.07
CA LEU A 29 -15.02 -6.92 14.80
C LEU A 29 -14.69 -5.46 15.14
N LEU A 30 -15.49 -4.50 14.67
CA LEU A 30 -15.25 -3.08 14.92
C LEU A 30 -15.32 -2.78 16.43
N LYS A 31 -16.30 -3.31 17.13
CA LYS A 31 -16.41 -3.17 18.59
C LYS A 31 -15.20 -3.77 19.31
N THR A 32 -14.75 -4.95 18.90
CA THR A 32 -13.56 -5.58 19.49
C THR A 32 -12.32 -4.72 19.29
N VAL A 33 -12.15 -4.15 18.10
CA VAL A 33 -11.02 -3.27 17.78
C VAL A 33 -11.08 -1.98 18.60
N ASP A 34 -12.24 -1.35 18.69
CA ASP A 34 -12.43 -0.13 19.50
C ASP A 34 -12.12 -0.38 20.99
N ASP A 35 -12.56 -1.51 21.53
CA ASP A 35 -12.27 -1.92 22.90
C ASP A 35 -10.76 -2.13 23.13
N ILE A 36 -10.05 -2.75 22.17
CA ILE A 36 -8.59 -2.92 22.23
C ILE A 36 -7.89 -1.55 22.20
N ILE A 37 -8.27 -0.68 21.28
CA ILE A 37 -7.70 0.66 21.17
C ILE A 37 -7.90 1.44 22.48
N ALA A 38 -9.11 1.42 23.03
CA ALA A 38 -9.41 2.08 24.30
C ALA A 38 -8.56 1.54 25.45
N LYS A 39 -8.41 0.22 25.55
CA LYS A 39 -7.56 -0.42 26.57
C LYS A 39 -6.11 0.01 26.46
N VAL A 40 -5.53 0.01 25.26
CA VAL A 40 -4.13 0.43 25.03
C VAL A 40 -3.93 1.89 25.39
N ARG A 41 -4.85 2.78 25.01
CA ARG A 41 -4.78 4.21 25.35
C ARG A 41 -4.75 4.49 26.86
N HIS A 42 -5.44 3.68 27.67
CA HIS A 42 -5.53 3.87 29.11
C HIS A 42 -4.45 3.11 29.90
N GLY A 43 -4.02 1.96 29.40
CA GLY A 43 -3.15 1.06 30.15
C GLY A 43 -1.74 0.92 29.58
N GLY A 44 -1.43 1.58 28.46
CA GLY A 44 -0.07 1.67 27.91
C GLY A 44 0.63 0.33 27.73
N ASP A 45 1.90 0.29 28.13
CA ASP A 45 2.78 -0.88 28.01
C ASP A 45 2.19 -2.15 28.62
N SER A 46 1.54 -2.04 29.77
CA SER A 46 1.01 -3.21 30.49
C SER A 46 -0.09 -3.93 29.70
N VAL A 47 -0.94 -3.17 29.00
CA VAL A 47 -2.00 -3.72 28.16
C VAL A 47 -1.43 -4.29 26.88
N VAL A 48 -0.48 -3.61 26.24
CA VAL A 48 0.20 -4.12 25.03
C VAL A 48 0.86 -5.47 25.32
N LEU A 49 1.58 -5.58 26.43
CA LEU A 49 2.22 -6.83 26.85
C LEU A 49 1.17 -7.93 27.09
N THR A 50 0.11 -7.65 27.87
CA THR A 50 -0.94 -8.62 28.16
C THR A 50 -1.61 -9.16 26.90
N LEU A 51 -2.00 -8.26 25.97
CA LEU A 51 -2.64 -8.67 24.71
C LEU A 51 -1.69 -9.45 23.80
N THR A 52 -0.39 -9.11 23.80
CA THR A 52 0.62 -9.85 23.04
C THR A 52 0.84 -11.27 23.61
N GLN A 53 0.83 -11.41 24.95
CA GLN A 53 0.86 -12.72 25.59
C GLN A 53 -0.40 -13.54 25.28
N GLU A 54 -1.57 -12.91 25.28
CA GLU A 54 -2.85 -13.58 25.02
C GLU A 54 -3.00 -14.03 23.57
N PHE A 55 -2.75 -13.13 22.61
CA PHE A 55 -3.01 -13.40 21.20
C PHE A 55 -1.88 -14.15 20.51
N ASP A 56 -0.64 -13.80 20.81
CA ASP A 56 0.54 -14.39 20.17
C ASP A 56 1.18 -15.49 21.03
N GLN A 57 0.70 -15.74 22.28
CA GLN A 57 1.33 -16.63 23.25
C GLN A 57 2.82 -16.29 23.45
N HIS A 58 3.14 -15.00 23.38
CA HIS A 58 4.51 -14.51 23.45
C HIS A 58 5.07 -14.72 24.87
N PRO A 59 6.31 -15.25 25.05
CA PRO A 59 6.85 -15.59 26.36
C PRO A 59 7.37 -14.38 27.16
N ALA A 60 7.43 -13.19 26.59
CA ALA A 60 7.95 -11.98 27.23
C ALA A 60 7.21 -11.68 28.53
N LYS A 61 7.95 -11.25 29.58
CA LYS A 61 7.44 -10.88 30.90
C LYS A 61 7.45 -9.37 31.13
N ALA A 62 8.17 -8.64 30.29
CA ALA A 62 8.25 -7.18 30.33
C ALA A 62 8.20 -6.62 28.90
N ILE A 63 7.69 -5.40 28.75
CA ILE A 63 7.53 -4.75 27.43
C ILE A 63 8.89 -4.56 26.73
N GLN A 64 9.97 -4.35 27.50
CA GLN A 64 11.33 -4.20 26.97
C GLN A 64 11.85 -5.47 26.27
N GLU A 65 11.33 -6.64 26.64
CA GLU A 65 11.68 -7.92 25.99
C GLU A 65 11.02 -8.06 24.62
N LEU A 66 10.04 -7.21 24.28
CA LEU A 66 9.40 -7.16 22.98
C LEU A 66 10.21 -6.32 21.97
N GLU A 67 11.15 -5.50 22.42
CA GLU A 67 12.02 -4.71 21.56
C GLU A 67 13.28 -5.50 21.19
N LEU A 68 13.54 -5.60 19.89
CA LEU A 68 14.73 -6.28 19.40
C LEU A 68 15.90 -5.28 19.27
N SER A 69 17.09 -5.73 19.68
CA SER A 69 18.30 -4.92 19.54
C SER A 69 18.74 -4.81 18.08
N LYS A 70 19.39 -3.69 17.73
CA LYS A 70 20.04 -3.53 16.40
C LYS A 70 21.06 -4.63 16.12
N GLN A 71 21.73 -5.17 17.17
CA GLN A 71 22.67 -6.28 17.03
C GLN A 71 21.96 -7.56 16.59
N ALA A 72 20.77 -7.87 17.13
CA ALA A 72 20.00 -9.03 16.70
C ALA A 72 19.60 -8.96 15.23
N LEU A 73 19.28 -7.77 14.72
CA LEU A 73 18.98 -7.54 13.30
C LEU A 73 20.24 -7.75 12.43
N ALA A 74 21.38 -7.22 12.87
CA ALA A 74 22.65 -7.37 12.17
C ALA A 74 23.12 -8.83 12.14
N ASP A 75 22.98 -9.55 13.27
CA ASP A 75 23.32 -10.96 13.36
C ASP A 75 22.44 -11.82 12.44
N ALA A 76 21.14 -11.52 12.38
CA ALA A 76 20.22 -12.19 11.46
C ALA A 76 20.68 -12.03 9.99
N PHE A 77 21.07 -10.81 9.58
CA PHE A 77 21.60 -10.58 8.24
C PHE A 77 22.95 -11.28 8.03
N ALA A 78 23.86 -11.21 8.99
CA ALA A 78 25.18 -11.82 8.87
C ALA A 78 25.13 -13.35 8.71
N ASN A 79 24.13 -14.01 9.32
CA ASN A 79 23.97 -15.46 9.30
C ASN A 79 23.15 -16.01 8.13
N LEU A 80 22.68 -15.17 7.20
CA LEU A 80 22.02 -15.64 5.97
C LEU A 80 23.03 -16.33 5.04
N ASP A 81 22.52 -17.30 4.27
CA ASP A 81 23.28 -17.87 3.14
C ASP A 81 23.59 -16.78 2.12
N ASP A 82 24.74 -16.87 1.44
CA ASP A 82 25.19 -15.86 0.51
C ASP A 82 24.23 -15.63 -0.66
N GLU A 83 23.58 -16.69 -1.16
CA GLU A 83 22.58 -16.61 -2.21
C GLU A 83 21.39 -15.75 -1.79
N VAL A 84 20.83 -16.03 -0.61
CA VAL A 84 19.68 -15.31 -0.04
C VAL A 84 20.06 -13.86 0.29
N LYS A 85 21.27 -13.67 0.85
CA LYS A 85 21.82 -12.35 1.15
C LYS A 85 21.93 -11.49 -0.12
N ASN A 86 22.49 -12.04 -1.19
CA ASN A 86 22.63 -11.35 -2.47
C ASN A 86 21.28 -11.01 -3.11
N ALA A 87 20.30 -11.92 -3.06
CA ALA A 87 18.95 -11.68 -3.54
C ALA A 87 18.29 -10.52 -2.77
N LEU A 88 18.38 -10.53 -1.43
CA LEU A 88 17.80 -9.48 -0.58
C LEU A 88 18.47 -8.11 -0.81
N MET A 89 19.80 -8.08 -0.97
CA MET A 89 20.55 -6.85 -1.29
C MET A 89 20.18 -6.31 -2.68
N THR A 90 20.01 -7.19 -3.66
CA THR A 90 19.59 -6.82 -5.01
C THR A 90 18.21 -6.18 -4.98
N ALA A 91 17.25 -6.79 -4.30
CA ALA A 91 15.91 -6.26 -4.12
C ALA A 91 15.94 -4.88 -3.44
N ALA A 92 16.63 -4.76 -2.30
CA ALA A 92 16.75 -3.51 -1.56
C ALA A 92 17.34 -2.38 -2.41
N THR A 93 18.43 -2.66 -3.16
CA THR A 93 19.09 -1.67 -4.03
C THR A 93 18.14 -1.18 -5.12
N ARG A 94 17.37 -2.08 -5.75
CA ARG A 94 16.43 -1.71 -6.82
C ARG A 94 15.27 -0.89 -6.26
N VAL A 95 14.72 -1.28 -5.10
CA VAL A 95 13.67 -0.53 -4.40
C VAL A 95 14.17 0.87 -4.03
N GLN A 96 15.37 0.98 -3.48
CA GLN A 96 15.97 2.27 -3.16
C GLN A 96 16.13 3.15 -4.40
N THR A 97 16.77 2.62 -5.47
CA THR A 97 17.03 3.37 -6.71
C THR A 97 15.74 3.89 -7.35
N PHE A 98 14.67 3.10 -7.31
CA PHE A 98 13.36 3.53 -7.83
C PHE A 98 12.78 4.68 -6.99
N HIS A 99 12.78 4.52 -5.66
CA HIS A 99 12.18 5.50 -4.77
C HIS A 99 12.97 6.80 -4.67
N GLU A 100 14.28 6.78 -4.86
CA GLU A 100 15.10 8.01 -4.96
C GLU A 100 14.62 8.97 -6.05
N ARG A 101 14.00 8.47 -7.13
CA ARG A 101 13.41 9.29 -8.19
C ARG A 101 12.07 9.93 -7.82
N GLN A 102 11.48 9.54 -6.71
CA GLN A 102 10.20 10.08 -6.24
C GLN A 102 10.35 11.24 -5.25
N VAL A 103 11.59 11.51 -4.81
CA VAL A 103 11.86 12.59 -3.84
C VAL A 103 11.42 13.92 -4.43
N GLN A 104 10.60 14.65 -3.66
CA GLN A 104 10.17 15.99 -4.05
C GLN A 104 10.94 17.04 -3.27
N GLU A 105 11.27 18.14 -3.94
CA GLU A 105 12.04 19.24 -3.39
C GLU A 105 11.16 20.43 -3.07
N THR A 106 11.61 21.26 -2.12
CA THR A 106 11.04 22.58 -1.85
C THR A 106 11.25 23.49 -3.05
N TRP A 107 10.21 24.22 -3.46
CA TRP A 107 10.28 25.16 -4.57
C TRP A 107 9.57 26.48 -4.25
N GLN A 108 10.02 27.56 -4.85
CA GLN A 108 9.44 28.88 -4.76
C GLN A 108 9.57 29.61 -6.10
N TYR A 109 8.66 30.54 -6.36
CA TYR A 109 8.78 31.51 -7.43
C TYR A 109 8.37 32.89 -6.93
N GLU A 110 8.82 33.93 -7.63
CA GLU A 110 8.49 35.33 -7.36
C GLU A 110 7.66 35.90 -8.49
N ASP A 111 6.61 36.65 -8.16
CA ASP A 111 5.81 37.36 -9.14
C ASP A 111 6.38 38.77 -9.43
N GLU A 112 5.78 39.48 -10.39
CA GLU A 112 6.22 40.82 -10.83
C GLU A 112 6.17 41.89 -9.72
N LEU A 113 5.47 41.65 -8.62
CA LEU A 113 5.35 42.53 -7.48
C LEU A 113 6.25 42.14 -6.32
N GLY A 114 7.11 41.14 -6.48
CA GLY A 114 8.02 40.65 -5.48
C GLY A 114 7.36 39.76 -4.39
N ASN A 115 6.17 39.24 -4.67
CA ASN A 115 5.56 38.21 -3.80
C ASN A 115 6.23 36.87 -4.10
N ARG A 116 6.58 36.12 -3.04
CA ARG A 116 7.12 34.76 -3.17
C ARG A 116 6.09 33.72 -2.75
N LEU A 117 5.80 32.83 -3.66
CA LEU A 117 4.90 31.69 -3.43
C LEU A 117 5.65 30.39 -3.65
N GLY A 118 5.29 29.37 -2.90
CA GLY A 118 5.99 28.09 -3.05
C GLY A 118 5.43 27.01 -2.17
N GLN A 119 6.17 25.92 -2.11
CA GLN A 119 5.83 24.76 -1.33
C GLN A 119 7.08 24.24 -0.61
N LYS A 120 7.02 24.19 0.71
CA LYS A 120 8.04 23.57 1.55
C LYS A 120 7.72 22.09 1.67
N VAL A 121 8.65 21.24 1.26
CA VAL A 121 8.57 19.78 1.41
C VAL A 121 9.42 19.37 2.62
N THR A 122 8.83 18.61 3.52
CA THR A 122 9.52 18.07 4.71
C THR A 122 9.13 16.61 4.93
N PRO A 123 10.05 15.74 5.37
CA PRO A 123 9.69 14.39 5.78
C PRO A 123 8.76 14.42 7.00
N LEU A 124 8.10 13.30 7.26
CA LEU A 124 7.50 13.00 8.55
C LEU A 124 8.62 12.77 9.58
N ASP A 125 8.34 13.06 10.86
CA ASP A 125 9.34 12.89 11.90
C ASP A 125 9.51 11.41 12.27
N ARG A 126 8.38 10.68 12.40
CA ARG A 126 8.37 9.26 12.81
C ARG A 126 7.30 8.49 12.08
N VAL A 127 7.63 7.27 11.65
CA VAL A 127 6.72 6.38 10.92
C VAL A 127 6.71 4.99 11.56
N GLY A 128 5.52 4.43 11.70
CA GLY A 128 5.31 3.03 12.07
C GLY A 128 5.08 2.17 10.83
N ILE A 129 5.78 1.06 10.71
CA ILE A 129 5.52 0.07 9.68
C ILE A 129 5.00 -1.22 10.30
N TYR A 130 3.88 -1.69 9.81
CA TYR A 130 3.30 -2.97 10.21
C TYR A 130 3.72 -4.05 9.21
N VAL A 131 4.41 -5.07 9.70
CA VAL A 131 4.83 -6.22 8.89
C VAL A 131 4.02 -7.44 9.33
N PRO A 132 3.30 -8.13 8.44
CA PRO A 132 2.60 -9.33 8.81
C PRO A 132 3.54 -10.41 9.32
N GLY A 133 3.13 -11.12 10.37
CA GLY A 133 3.83 -12.27 10.90
C GLY A 133 2.93 -13.51 10.87
N GLY A 134 3.49 -14.68 11.20
CA GLY A 134 2.77 -15.94 11.25
C GLY A 134 3.40 -17.00 10.33
N LEU A 135 2.56 -17.78 9.62
CA LEU A 135 3.03 -18.87 8.75
C LEU A 135 3.82 -18.41 7.52
N ALA A 136 3.52 -17.20 7.02
CA ALA A 136 4.28 -16.57 5.96
C ALA A 136 5.10 -15.40 6.51
N SER A 137 6.33 -15.29 6.07
CA SER A 137 7.20 -14.16 6.35
C SER A 137 7.30 -13.28 5.11
N TYR A 138 7.26 -11.96 5.31
CA TYR A 138 7.25 -11.00 4.22
C TYR A 138 8.45 -10.04 4.34
N PRO A 139 9.69 -10.50 4.07
CA PRO A 139 10.86 -9.63 4.06
C PRO A 139 10.71 -8.50 3.01
N SER A 140 10.03 -8.76 1.89
CA SER A 140 9.69 -7.76 0.88
C SER A 140 8.87 -6.62 1.47
N SER A 141 7.86 -6.92 2.30
CA SER A 141 7.05 -5.87 2.96
C SER A 141 7.88 -4.97 3.87
N VAL A 142 8.95 -5.49 4.48
CA VAL A 142 9.89 -4.64 5.24
C VAL A 142 10.58 -3.65 4.32
N LEU A 143 11.18 -4.15 3.21
CA LEU A 143 11.89 -3.30 2.24
C LEU A 143 10.95 -2.25 1.64
N MET A 144 9.75 -2.66 1.21
CA MET A 144 8.77 -1.82 0.53
C MET A 144 8.17 -0.71 1.43
N ASN A 145 8.16 -0.90 2.73
CA ASN A 145 7.68 0.12 3.68
C ASN A 145 8.84 0.97 4.22
N ALA A 146 9.95 0.36 4.63
CA ALA A 146 11.02 1.07 5.30
C ALA A 146 11.90 1.87 4.35
N ILE A 147 12.27 1.33 3.18
CA ILE A 147 13.17 2.02 2.24
C ILE A 147 12.59 3.36 1.76
N PRO A 148 11.34 3.46 1.25
CA PRO A 148 10.80 4.75 0.84
C PRO A 148 10.67 5.75 1.99
N ALA A 149 10.40 5.30 3.23
CA ALA A 149 10.42 6.16 4.41
C ALA A 149 11.83 6.73 4.67
N LYS A 150 12.87 5.90 4.58
CA LYS A 150 14.26 6.35 4.72
C LYS A 150 14.70 7.28 3.58
N VAL A 151 14.33 6.97 2.35
CA VAL A 151 14.60 7.82 1.18
C VAL A 151 13.90 9.18 1.32
N ALA A 152 12.70 9.22 1.89
CA ALA A 152 11.99 10.47 2.19
C ALA A 152 12.70 11.33 3.24
N GLY A 153 13.60 10.75 4.03
CA GLY A 153 14.31 11.43 5.12
C GLY A 153 13.63 11.31 6.48
N VAL A 154 12.74 10.32 6.69
CA VAL A 154 12.11 10.06 8.00
C VAL A 154 13.19 9.76 9.04
N ALA A 155 13.17 10.51 10.15
CA ALA A 155 14.20 10.40 11.17
C ALA A 155 14.15 9.07 11.94
N GLU A 156 12.94 8.55 12.23
CA GLU A 156 12.77 7.32 12.97
C GLU A 156 11.68 6.42 12.33
N VAL A 157 12.07 5.21 11.93
CA VAL A 157 11.17 4.17 11.41
C VAL A 157 11.05 3.07 12.45
N ILE A 158 9.82 2.86 12.96
CA ILE A 158 9.48 1.85 13.97
C ILE A 158 8.73 0.71 13.29
N MET A 159 9.26 -0.49 13.35
CA MET A 159 8.60 -1.69 12.84
C MET A 159 7.88 -2.44 13.96
N VAL A 160 6.65 -2.86 13.69
CA VAL A 160 5.92 -3.82 14.52
C VAL A 160 5.66 -5.09 13.70
N VAL A 161 5.91 -6.24 14.30
CA VAL A 161 5.74 -7.55 13.66
C VAL A 161 5.30 -8.57 14.69
N PRO A 162 4.15 -9.26 14.53
CA PRO A 162 3.73 -10.29 15.47
C PRO A 162 4.74 -11.46 15.47
N ALA A 163 5.06 -11.96 16.67
CA ALA A 163 5.96 -13.05 16.89
C ALA A 163 5.29 -14.16 17.71
N PRO A 164 4.43 -14.99 17.11
CA PRO A 164 3.77 -16.08 17.83
C PRO A 164 4.78 -16.97 18.54
N LYS A 165 4.57 -17.18 19.85
CA LYS A 165 5.48 -17.92 20.74
C LYS A 165 6.91 -17.35 20.79
N GLY A 166 7.09 -16.07 20.46
CA GLY A 166 8.39 -15.41 20.40
C GLY A 166 9.26 -15.80 19.20
N VAL A 167 8.70 -16.45 18.18
CA VAL A 167 9.46 -16.92 17.00
C VAL A 167 9.27 -15.94 15.86
N LEU A 168 10.40 -15.50 15.29
CA LEU A 168 10.45 -14.65 14.09
C LEU A 168 11.28 -15.31 13.00
N ASN A 169 10.92 -15.05 11.76
CA ASN A 169 11.72 -15.45 10.63
C ASN A 169 12.98 -14.57 10.52
N PRO A 170 14.20 -15.16 10.47
CA PRO A 170 15.44 -14.41 10.34
C PRO A 170 15.50 -13.49 9.11
N LEU A 171 14.81 -13.83 8.01
CA LEU A 171 14.75 -12.99 6.81
C LEU A 171 14.05 -11.64 7.05
N VAL A 172 13.03 -11.60 7.91
CA VAL A 172 12.34 -10.35 8.28
C VAL A 172 13.30 -9.45 9.06
N LEU A 173 14.08 -10.02 9.98
CA LEU A 173 15.06 -9.28 10.76
C LEU A 173 16.22 -8.78 9.88
N ALA A 174 16.69 -9.61 8.97
CA ALA A 174 17.72 -9.24 8.00
C ALA A 174 17.26 -8.11 7.06
N ALA A 175 16.00 -8.16 6.60
CA ALA A 175 15.41 -7.09 5.81
C ALA A 175 15.29 -5.79 6.61
N ALA A 176 14.91 -5.85 7.90
CA ALA A 176 14.86 -4.70 8.79
C ALA A 176 16.25 -4.06 9.00
N HIS A 177 17.30 -4.89 9.14
CA HIS A 177 18.68 -4.41 9.18
C HIS A 177 19.06 -3.69 7.89
N LEU A 178 18.83 -4.33 6.74
CA LEU A 178 19.20 -3.81 5.43
C LEU A 178 18.44 -2.51 5.08
N ALA A 179 17.16 -2.44 5.45
CA ALA A 179 16.33 -1.24 5.27
C ALA A 179 16.54 -0.16 6.35
N GLN A 180 17.51 -0.35 7.27
CA GLN A 180 17.87 0.60 8.33
C GLN A 180 16.69 0.99 9.24
N VAL A 181 15.85 0.00 9.61
CA VAL A 181 14.80 0.19 10.60
C VAL A 181 15.40 0.58 11.94
N ASP A 182 14.88 1.61 12.60
CA ASP A 182 15.48 2.14 13.83
C ASP A 182 15.11 1.33 15.07
N ARG A 183 13.85 0.90 15.18
CA ARG A 183 13.34 0.10 16.29
C ARG A 183 12.41 -0.99 15.77
N VAL A 184 12.44 -2.15 16.39
CA VAL A 184 11.59 -3.30 16.05
C VAL A 184 10.93 -3.84 17.31
N PHE A 185 9.59 -3.92 17.30
CA PHE A 185 8.82 -4.51 18.39
C PHE A 185 8.08 -5.77 17.92
N THR A 186 8.17 -6.83 18.72
CA THR A 186 7.52 -8.12 18.45
C THR A 186 6.08 -8.12 18.92
N ILE A 187 5.28 -7.20 18.39
CA ILE A 187 3.85 -7.02 18.67
C ILE A 187 3.05 -7.00 17.38
N GLY A 188 1.79 -7.45 17.44
CA GLY A 188 0.90 -7.50 16.27
C GLY A 188 -0.53 -7.04 16.59
N GLY A 189 -1.45 -7.23 15.65
CA GLY A 189 -2.86 -6.96 15.82
C GLY A 189 -3.25 -5.49 16.04
N ALA A 190 -4.47 -5.29 16.50
CA ALA A 190 -5.01 -3.95 16.76
C ALA A 190 -4.27 -3.21 17.88
N GLN A 191 -3.71 -3.94 18.85
CA GLN A 191 -2.93 -3.36 19.96
C GLN A 191 -1.62 -2.73 19.47
N ALA A 192 -0.96 -3.31 18.45
CA ALA A 192 0.24 -2.73 17.85
C ALA A 192 -0.08 -1.44 17.10
N VAL A 193 -1.19 -1.41 16.35
CA VAL A 193 -1.67 -0.20 15.67
C VAL A 193 -2.03 0.88 16.69
N ALA A 194 -2.71 0.54 17.78
CA ALA A 194 -3.05 1.47 18.84
C ALA A 194 -1.80 2.04 19.55
N ALA A 195 -0.80 1.17 19.83
CA ALA A 195 0.47 1.60 20.42
C ALA A 195 1.22 2.59 19.52
N LEU A 196 1.28 2.34 18.21
CA LEU A 196 1.88 3.25 17.24
C LEU A 196 1.10 4.57 17.11
N ALA A 197 -0.24 4.53 17.18
CA ALA A 197 -1.07 5.72 17.00
C ALA A 197 -1.06 6.67 18.20
N TYR A 198 -1.07 6.12 19.41
CA TYR A 198 -1.21 6.92 20.65
C TYR A 198 0.07 7.00 21.49
N GLY A 199 1.02 6.13 21.19
CA GLY A 199 2.19 5.94 22.04
C GLY A 199 1.87 5.16 23.33
N THR A 200 2.92 4.65 23.94
CA THR A 200 2.94 4.09 25.30
C THR A 200 4.18 4.62 26.01
N GLU A 201 4.49 4.12 27.19
CA GLU A 201 5.69 4.52 27.92
C GLU A 201 6.98 4.12 27.17
N THR A 202 6.95 2.99 26.46
CA THR A 202 8.12 2.43 25.72
C THR A 202 8.03 2.66 24.21
N ILE A 203 6.82 2.58 23.63
CA ILE A 203 6.61 2.67 22.18
C ILE A 203 6.17 4.11 21.84
N PRO A 204 6.99 4.88 21.10
CA PRO A 204 6.62 6.25 20.74
C PRO A 204 5.46 6.29 19.75
N ALA A 205 4.60 7.32 19.88
CA ALA A 205 3.60 7.61 18.85
C ALA A 205 4.28 8.01 17.54
N VAL A 206 3.62 7.68 16.42
CA VAL A 206 4.11 7.94 15.06
C VAL A 206 3.17 8.89 14.31
N ASP A 207 3.67 9.51 13.24
CA ASP A 207 2.89 10.41 12.37
C ASP A 207 2.09 9.64 11.31
N LYS A 208 2.57 8.50 10.88
CA LYS A 208 1.91 7.63 9.89
C LYS A 208 2.17 6.16 10.18
N ILE A 209 1.17 5.32 9.94
CA ILE A 209 1.28 3.86 9.99
C ILE A 209 1.07 3.30 8.59
N THR A 210 2.03 2.50 8.09
CA THR A 210 1.97 1.85 6.78
C THR A 210 2.12 0.33 6.91
N GLY A 211 1.78 -0.38 5.86
CA GLY A 211 1.92 -1.82 5.78
C GLY A 211 0.59 -2.59 5.88
N PRO A 212 0.54 -3.76 5.22
CA PRO A 212 -0.63 -4.62 5.21
C PRO A 212 -0.80 -5.38 6.52
N GLY A 213 -2.01 -5.84 6.81
CA GLY A 213 -2.31 -6.67 7.97
C GLY A 213 -3.65 -7.39 7.81
N ASN A 214 -3.98 -8.23 8.77
CA ASN A 214 -5.27 -8.93 8.78
C ASN A 214 -6.44 -7.96 9.03
N LYS A 215 -7.68 -8.49 9.00
CA LYS A 215 -8.91 -7.69 9.20
C LYS A 215 -8.93 -6.84 10.47
N TYR A 216 -8.30 -7.29 11.56
CA TYR A 216 -8.21 -6.51 12.82
C TYR A 216 -7.25 -5.33 12.67
N VAL A 217 -6.13 -5.52 11.96
CA VAL A 217 -5.16 -4.45 11.66
C VAL A 217 -5.77 -3.41 10.72
N ALA A 218 -6.46 -3.85 9.66
CA ALA A 218 -7.16 -2.98 8.72
C ALA A 218 -8.24 -2.15 9.42
N ALA A 219 -9.05 -2.78 10.29
CA ALA A 219 -10.07 -2.10 11.10
C ALA A 219 -9.43 -1.11 12.09
N ALA A 220 -8.31 -1.49 12.73
CA ALA A 220 -7.60 -0.61 13.66
C ALA A 220 -6.98 0.60 12.94
N LYS A 221 -6.34 0.41 11.77
CA LYS A 221 -5.84 1.52 10.95
C LYS A 221 -6.96 2.49 10.60
N ARG A 222 -8.13 1.97 10.18
CA ARG A 222 -9.33 2.79 9.91
C ARG A 222 -9.79 3.57 11.15
N ALA A 223 -9.81 2.94 12.32
CA ALA A 223 -10.28 3.56 13.57
C ALA A 223 -9.36 4.66 14.09
N VAL A 224 -8.04 4.56 13.85
CA VAL A 224 -7.06 5.56 14.30
C VAL A 224 -6.79 6.65 13.26
N PHE A 225 -7.34 6.54 12.04
CA PHE A 225 -7.16 7.57 11.02
C PHE A 225 -7.72 8.92 11.47
N GLY A 226 -6.90 9.96 11.33
CA GLY A 226 -7.18 11.29 11.86
C GLY A 226 -6.41 11.59 13.15
N GLN A 227 -6.14 10.60 14.02
CA GLN A 227 -5.15 10.68 15.07
C GLN A 227 -3.73 10.49 14.51
N VAL A 228 -3.59 9.58 13.58
CA VAL A 228 -2.36 9.25 12.87
C VAL A 228 -2.70 9.10 11.38
N GLY A 229 -1.76 9.39 10.48
CA GLY A 229 -1.91 9.07 9.05
C GLY A 229 -1.84 7.56 8.81
N ILE A 230 -2.49 7.10 7.75
CA ILE A 230 -2.32 5.72 7.25
C ILE A 230 -1.97 5.74 5.76
N ASP A 231 -1.43 4.64 5.24
CA ASP A 231 -1.25 4.43 3.81
C ASP A 231 -2.60 4.22 3.11
N MET A 232 -3.21 3.08 3.38
CA MET A 232 -4.50 2.67 2.82
C MET A 232 -5.20 1.66 3.72
N ILE A 233 -6.46 1.38 3.40
CA ILE A 233 -7.20 0.23 3.95
C ILE A 233 -7.10 -0.86 2.90
N ALA A 234 -6.20 -1.84 3.12
CA ALA A 234 -5.99 -2.93 2.19
C ALA A 234 -7.19 -3.89 2.16
N GLY A 235 -7.62 -4.23 0.96
CA GLY A 235 -8.48 -5.38 0.68
C GLY A 235 -7.65 -6.63 0.36
N PRO A 236 -8.30 -7.71 -0.12
CA PRO A 236 -7.60 -8.87 -0.66
C PRO A 236 -6.77 -8.49 -1.88
N SER A 237 -5.66 -9.19 -2.08
CA SER A 237 -4.81 -8.97 -3.26
C SER A 237 -5.50 -9.38 -4.56
N GLU A 238 -5.17 -8.70 -5.65
CA GLU A 238 -5.85 -8.81 -6.94
C GLU A 238 -4.86 -8.80 -8.11
N VAL A 239 -5.04 -9.67 -9.08
CA VAL A 239 -4.36 -9.61 -10.37
C VAL A 239 -5.39 -9.62 -11.51
N LEU A 240 -5.14 -8.78 -12.52
CA LEU A 240 -5.80 -8.87 -13.82
C LEU A 240 -4.72 -9.06 -14.90
N VAL A 241 -4.78 -10.17 -15.59
CA VAL A 241 -3.91 -10.48 -16.74
C VAL A 241 -4.69 -10.24 -18.02
N TYR A 242 -4.17 -9.41 -18.92
CA TYR A 242 -4.72 -9.13 -20.23
C TYR A 242 -3.82 -9.68 -21.34
N ALA A 243 -4.40 -10.44 -22.28
CA ALA A 243 -3.71 -10.96 -23.46
C ALA A 243 -4.62 -10.96 -24.69
N GLU A 244 -4.02 -10.89 -25.90
CA GLU A 244 -4.78 -10.76 -27.16
C GLU A 244 -4.79 -12.04 -28.01
N GLY A 245 -4.27 -13.17 -27.51
CA GLY A 245 -4.25 -14.45 -28.22
C GLY A 245 -3.19 -14.50 -29.32
N GLU A 246 -2.10 -13.79 -29.11
CA GLU A 246 -0.97 -13.74 -30.05
C GLU A 246 -0.21 -15.07 -30.14
N ALA A 247 0.54 -15.27 -31.19
CA ALA A 247 1.22 -16.56 -31.46
C ALA A 247 2.30 -16.89 -30.41
N GLN A 248 2.88 -15.87 -29.76
CA GLN A 248 3.93 -15.99 -28.76
C GLN A 248 3.38 -16.17 -27.34
N ASP A 249 2.05 -16.06 -27.16
CA ASP A 249 1.44 -16.21 -25.84
C ASP A 249 1.62 -17.64 -25.32
N ARG A 250 1.98 -17.74 -24.07
CA ARG A 250 2.21 -18.96 -23.30
C ARG A 250 1.08 -19.14 -22.29
N ALA A 251 0.15 -20.04 -22.58
CA ALA A 251 -0.99 -20.32 -21.69
C ALA A 251 -0.54 -20.81 -20.31
N ASP A 252 0.56 -21.54 -20.23
CA ASP A 252 1.17 -21.99 -18.97
C ASP A 252 1.74 -20.83 -18.12
N TRP A 253 2.33 -19.79 -18.75
CA TRP A 253 2.76 -18.59 -18.07
C TRP A 253 1.57 -17.80 -17.52
N LEU A 254 0.59 -17.49 -18.38
CA LEU A 254 -0.63 -16.77 -17.99
C LEU A 254 -1.39 -17.47 -16.87
N ALA A 255 -1.46 -18.81 -16.91
CA ALA A 255 -2.06 -19.60 -15.85
C ALA A 255 -1.28 -19.49 -14.53
N MET A 256 0.05 -19.49 -14.60
CA MET A 256 0.90 -19.38 -13.41
C MET A 256 0.84 -17.98 -12.81
N ASP A 257 0.76 -16.91 -13.61
CA ASP A 257 0.59 -15.53 -13.13
C ASP A 257 -0.75 -15.35 -12.39
N LEU A 258 -1.83 -15.98 -12.86
CA LEU A 258 -3.11 -16.00 -12.13
C LEU A 258 -3.04 -16.80 -10.81
N LEU A 259 -2.28 -17.90 -10.81
CA LEU A 259 -2.14 -18.79 -9.67
C LEU A 259 -1.20 -18.22 -8.61
N SER A 260 -0.19 -17.42 -9.00
CA SER A 260 0.69 -16.74 -8.07
C SER A 260 -0.10 -15.82 -7.12
N GLN A 261 -1.12 -15.15 -7.64
CA GLN A 261 -2.02 -14.35 -6.82
C GLN A 261 -3.03 -15.20 -6.05
N ALA A 262 -3.59 -16.22 -6.68
CA ALA A 262 -4.62 -17.05 -6.07
C ALA A 262 -4.13 -17.85 -4.85
N GLU A 263 -2.81 -18.16 -4.77
CA GLU A 263 -2.24 -18.90 -3.63
C GLU A 263 -2.02 -18.05 -2.37
N HIS A 264 -2.14 -16.71 -2.45
CA HIS A 264 -1.97 -15.80 -1.32
C HIS A 264 -3.05 -15.96 -0.26
N ASP A 265 -4.33 -15.97 -0.69
CA ASP A 265 -5.48 -16.08 0.21
C ASP A 265 -6.71 -16.65 -0.51
N ARG A 266 -7.62 -17.29 0.24
CA ARG A 266 -8.90 -17.85 -0.27
C ARG A 266 -9.84 -16.78 -0.84
N ILE A 267 -9.61 -15.51 -0.51
CA ILE A 267 -10.37 -14.35 -0.99
C ILE A 267 -9.57 -13.47 -1.96
N ALA A 268 -8.35 -13.87 -2.37
CA ALA A 268 -7.61 -13.21 -3.44
C ALA A 268 -8.40 -13.25 -4.75
N GLN A 269 -8.19 -12.30 -5.63
CA GLN A 269 -8.89 -12.20 -6.91
C GLN A 269 -7.92 -12.38 -8.09
N ALA A 270 -8.23 -13.30 -9.00
CA ALA A 270 -7.48 -13.49 -10.23
C ALA A 270 -8.43 -13.42 -11.44
N ILE A 271 -8.23 -12.45 -12.31
CA ILE A 271 -9.05 -12.19 -13.49
C ILE A 271 -8.17 -12.30 -14.74
N PHE A 272 -8.60 -13.12 -15.69
CA PHE A 272 -8.01 -13.18 -17.02
C PHE A 272 -8.95 -12.55 -18.04
N VAL A 273 -8.42 -11.65 -18.88
CA VAL A 273 -9.18 -10.98 -19.94
C VAL A 273 -8.49 -11.22 -21.29
N THR A 274 -9.21 -11.72 -22.28
CA THR A 274 -8.65 -11.98 -23.59
C THR A 274 -9.66 -11.75 -24.71
N THR A 275 -9.16 -11.45 -25.92
CA THR A 275 -9.95 -11.39 -27.16
C THR A 275 -10.06 -12.76 -27.87
N SER A 276 -9.43 -13.83 -27.35
CA SER A 276 -9.29 -15.12 -27.98
C SER A 276 -9.96 -16.25 -27.20
N GLU A 277 -11.04 -16.82 -27.75
CA GLU A 277 -11.69 -18.02 -27.19
C GLU A 277 -10.71 -19.20 -27.03
N ARG A 278 -9.81 -19.40 -28.01
CA ARG A 278 -8.79 -20.44 -27.94
C ARG A 278 -7.90 -20.26 -26.74
N GLN A 279 -7.37 -19.04 -26.52
CA GLN A 279 -6.47 -18.74 -25.42
C GLN A 279 -7.19 -18.87 -24.07
N LEU A 280 -8.45 -18.44 -23.97
CA LEU A 280 -9.27 -18.60 -22.77
C LEU A 280 -9.39 -20.07 -22.36
N ALA A 281 -9.64 -20.97 -23.33
CA ALA A 281 -9.73 -22.40 -23.09
C ALA A 281 -8.37 -23.03 -22.72
N GLU A 282 -7.29 -22.61 -23.37
CA GLU A 282 -5.93 -23.08 -23.09
C GLU A 282 -5.48 -22.69 -21.68
N VAL A 283 -5.71 -21.42 -21.27
CA VAL A 283 -5.37 -20.93 -19.92
C VAL A 283 -6.19 -21.68 -18.87
N ALA A 284 -7.49 -21.91 -19.12
CA ALA A 284 -8.33 -22.69 -18.20
C ALA A 284 -7.80 -24.11 -17.98
N ALA A 285 -7.34 -24.76 -19.04
CA ALA A 285 -6.77 -26.10 -18.97
C ALA A 285 -5.42 -26.13 -18.22
N GLU A 286 -4.54 -25.15 -18.47
CA GLU A 286 -3.25 -25.05 -17.78
C GLU A 286 -3.41 -24.71 -16.29
N ILE A 287 -4.41 -23.92 -15.89
CA ILE A 287 -4.74 -23.70 -14.50
C ILE A 287 -5.06 -25.02 -13.78
N GLU A 288 -5.94 -25.85 -14.35
CA GLU A 288 -6.31 -27.14 -13.73
C GLU A 288 -5.12 -28.10 -13.63
N LYS A 289 -4.26 -28.10 -14.65
CA LYS A 289 -3.03 -28.90 -14.66
C LYS A 289 -2.06 -28.44 -13.57
N ALA A 290 -1.79 -27.13 -13.48
CA ALA A 290 -0.88 -26.56 -12.49
C ALA A 290 -1.39 -26.77 -11.04
N LEU A 291 -2.70 -26.66 -10.82
CA LEU A 291 -3.31 -26.91 -9.51
C LEU A 291 -3.14 -28.36 -9.01
N ALA A 292 -2.83 -29.31 -9.89
CA ALA A 292 -2.53 -30.68 -9.47
C ALA A 292 -1.13 -30.82 -8.81
N GLU A 293 -0.25 -29.86 -9.05
CA GLU A 293 1.17 -29.92 -8.64
C GLU A 293 1.49 -28.90 -7.53
N LEU A 294 0.67 -27.84 -7.36
CA LEU A 294 0.95 -26.75 -6.42
C LEU A 294 0.74 -27.17 -4.95
N PRO A 295 1.69 -26.85 -4.04
CA PRO A 295 1.54 -27.17 -2.61
C PRO A 295 0.34 -26.51 -1.94
N LYS A 296 -0.06 -25.31 -2.39
CA LYS A 296 -1.19 -24.54 -1.85
C LYS A 296 -2.44 -24.61 -2.74
N ALA A 297 -2.62 -25.69 -3.49
CA ALA A 297 -3.71 -25.87 -4.43
C ALA A 297 -5.11 -25.62 -3.83
N ASP A 298 -5.34 -26.00 -2.58
CA ASP A 298 -6.64 -25.80 -1.91
C ASP A 298 -6.97 -24.31 -1.73
N ILE A 299 -5.98 -23.51 -1.35
CA ILE A 299 -6.15 -22.05 -1.21
C ILE A 299 -6.45 -21.43 -2.58
N ALA A 300 -5.63 -21.75 -3.58
CA ALA A 300 -5.81 -21.25 -4.94
C ALA A 300 -7.15 -21.66 -5.55
N ARG A 301 -7.61 -22.92 -5.34
CA ARG A 301 -8.92 -23.39 -5.80
C ARG A 301 -10.08 -22.59 -5.20
N ASP A 302 -10.04 -22.34 -3.89
CA ASP A 302 -11.06 -21.54 -3.22
C ASP A 302 -11.08 -20.10 -3.76
N SER A 303 -9.91 -19.47 -3.91
CA SER A 303 -9.76 -18.15 -4.50
C SER A 303 -10.36 -18.07 -5.90
N LEU A 304 -9.91 -18.97 -6.82
CA LEU A 304 -10.39 -19.02 -8.19
C LEU A 304 -11.88 -19.32 -8.30
N LYS A 305 -12.41 -20.19 -7.43
CA LYS A 305 -13.83 -20.53 -7.39
C LYS A 305 -14.70 -19.33 -6.99
N ASN A 306 -14.27 -18.62 -5.96
CA ASN A 306 -15.06 -17.55 -5.34
C ASN A 306 -14.91 -16.23 -6.08
N ARG A 307 -13.69 -15.88 -6.47
CA ARG A 307 -13.32 -14.56 -6.98
C ARG A 307 -12.57 -14.58 -8.33
N GLY A 308 -12.33 -15.75 -8.91
CA GLY A 308 -11.68 -15.88 -10.20
C GLY A 308 -12.65 -15.73 -11.36
N ALA A 309 -12.20 -15.10 -12.46
CA ALA A 309 -12.95 -15.03 -13.71
C ALA A 309 -12.05 -15.13 -14.94
N LEU A 310 -12.58 -15.75 -15.99
CA LEU A 310 -12.06 -15.76 -17.36
C LEU A 310 -13.04 -14.93 -18.19
N ILE A 311 -12.60 -13.82 -18.78
CA ILE A 311 -13.46 -12.86 -19.47
C ILE A 311 -13.07 -12.80 -20.94
N LEU A 312 -14.00 -13.18 -21.80
CA LEU A 312 -13.87 -12.99 -23.24
C LEU A 312 -14.40 -11.62 -23.62
N VAL A 313 -13.58 -10.81 -24.28
CA VAL A 313 -13.96 -9.51 -24.82
C VAL A 313 -13.92 -9.57 -26.34
N LYS A 314 -14.73 -8.74 -26.99
CA LYS A 314 -14.82 -8.69 -28.44
C LYS A 314 -13.53 -8.19 -29.10
N ASP A 315 -12.95 -7.15 -28.52
CA ASP A 315 -11.78 -6.46 -29.04
C ASP A 315 -11.02 -5.74 -27.92
N ARG A 316 -9.90 -5.10 -28.29
CA ARG A 316 -9.05 -4.30 -27.38
C ARG A 316 -9.82 -3.20 -26.68
N VAL A 317 -10.74 -2.53 -27.35
CA VAL A 317 -11.50 -1.40 -26.77
C VAL A 317 -12.34 -1.88 -25.59
N GLU A 318 -13.04 -3.00 -25.75
CA GLU A 318 -13.77 -3.63 -24.65
C GLU A 318 -12.84 -4.15 -23.57
N GLY A 319 -11.67 -4.72 -23.94
CA GLY A 319 -10.65 -5.14 -22.98
C GLY A 319 -10.18 -4.00 -22.08
N MET A 320 -9.83 -2.85 -22.67
CA MET A 320 -9.43 -1.66 -21.90
C MET A 320 -10.57 -1.10 -21.06
N ALA A 321 -11.81 -1.17 -21.53
CA ALA A 321 -12.98 -0.77 -20.75
C ALA A 321 -13.17 -1.67 -19.51
N VAL A 322 -13.01 -2.99 -19.65
CA VAL A 322 -13.06 -3.94 -18.54
C VAL A 322 -11.93 -3.68 -17.55
N ILE A 323 -10.67 -3.53 -18.00
CA ILE A 323 -9.51 -3.22 -17.18
C ILE A 323 -9.78 -1.96 -16.33
N ASN A 324 -10.17 -0.87 -16.95
CA ASN A 324 -10.43 0.39 -16.26
C ASN A 324 -11.64 0.31 -15.32
N ARG A 325 -12.59 -0.58 -15.60
CA ARG A 325 -13.74 -0.82 -14.72
C ARG A 325 -13.36 -1.68 -13.51
N VAL A 326 -12.49 -2.65 -13.67
CA VAL A 326 -11.93 -3.44 -12.55
C VAL A 326 -11.05 -2.55 -11.68
N ALA A 327 -10.18 -1.75 -12.29
CA ALA A 327 -9.16 -0.96 -11.62
C ALA A 327 -8.30 -1.83 -10.68
N PRO A 328 -7.61 -2.84 -11.23
CA PRO A 328 -6.95 -3.88 -10.44
C PRO A 328 -5.76 -3.35 -9.66
N GLU A 329 -5.40 -4.06 -8.60
CA GLU A 329 -4.14 -3.86 -7.88
C GLU A 329 -2.94 -4.11 -8.82
N HIS A 330 -2.85 -5.30 -9.40
CA HIS A 330 -1.83 -5.67 -10.38
C HIS A 330 -2.48 -5.82 -11.75
N LEU A 331 -1.96 -5.11 -12.74
CA LEU A 331 -2.37 -5.22 -14.14
C LEU A 331 -1.20 -5.74 -14.97
N GLU A 332 -1.32 -6.96 -15.52
CA GLU A 332 -0.38 -7.49 -16.48
C GLU A 332 -0.88 -7.30 -17.91
N LEU A 333 -0.11 -6.61 -18.72
CA LEU A 333 -0.36 -6.44 -20.15
C LEU A 333 0.53 -7.42 -20.93
N SER A 334 0.10 -8.68 -21.03
CA SER A 334 0.84 -9.77 -21.69
C SER A 334 0.58 -9.74 -23.21
N VAL A 335 1.09 -8.71 -23.86
CA VAL A 335 0.92 -8.44 -25.32
C VAL A 335 2.26 -8.09 -25.98
N ASP A 336 2.31 -8.14 -27.32
CA ASP A 336 3.52 -7.81 -28.10
C ASP A 336 3.94 -6.34 -27.97
N ASN A 337 2.97 -5.43 -27.94
CA ASN A 337 3.22 -3.99 -27.85
C ASN A 337 2.46 -3.36 -26.66
N PRO A 338 2.94 -3.53 -25.43
CA PRO A 338 2.28 -2.99 -24.24
C PRO A 338 2.30 -1.45 -24.19
N ASP A 339 3.30 -0.79 -24.81
CA ASP A 339 3.39 0.68 -24.85
C ASP A 339 2.18 1.31 -25.56
N ALA A 340 1.63 0.62 -26.57
CA ALA A 340 0.43 1.06 -27.27
C ALA A 340 -0.82 1.11 -26.37
N LEU A 341 -0.84 0.32 -25.29
CA LEU A 341 -1.97 0.24 -24.36
C LEU A 341 -1.80 1.17 -23.15
N LEU A 342 -0.57 1.55 -22.83
CA LEU A 342 -0.25 2.27 -21.60
C LEU A 342 -1.09 3.56 -21.41
N ASN A 343 -1.32 4.30 -22.49
CA ASN A 343 -2.10 5.54 -22.45
C ASN A 343 -3.62 5.31 -22.30
N GLU A 344 -4.09 4.09 -22.55
CA GLU A 344 -5.50 3.71 -22.40
C GLU A 344 -5.80 3.20 -20.98
N VAL A 345 -4.78 2.76 -20.24
CA VAL A 345 -4.91 2.36 -18.83
C VAL A 345 -5.03 3.61 -17.97
N ARG A 346 -6.16 3.73 -17.27
CA ARG A 346 -6.43 4.86 -16.37
C ARG A 346 -6.37 4.48 -14.91
N HIS A 347 -6.63 3.24 -14.58
CA HIS A 347 -6.79 2.76 -13.22
C HIS A 347 -6.12 1.40 -13.04
N ALA A 348 -4.96 1.39 -12.40
CA ALA A 348 -4.26 0.21 -11.92
C ALA A 348 -3.33 0.59 -10.78
N GLY A 349 -3.11 -0.29 -9.83
CA GLY A 349 -2.12 -0.08 -8.78
C GLY A 349 -0.71 -0.16 -9.35
N ALA A 350 -0.38 -1.24 -10.07
CA ALA A 350 0.85 -1.40 -10.84
C ALA A 350 0.55 -1.94 -12.24
N ILE A 351 1.37 -1.56 -13.24
CA ILE A 351 1.23 -1.99 -14.63
C ILE A 351 2.49 -2.77 -15.02
N PHE A 352 2.32 -4.05 -15.31
CA PHE A 352 3.39 -4.96 -15.73
C PHE A 352 3.38 -5.06 -17.25
N MET A 353 4.47 -4.61 -17.88
CA MET A 353 4.53 -4.34 -19.31
C MET A 353 5.19 -5.49 -20.06
N GLY A 354 4.38 -6.27 -20.81
CA GLY A 354 4.84 -7.35 -21.67
C GLY A 354 5.02 -8.70 -20.98
N ARG A 355 5.11 -9.76 -21.78
CA ARG A 355 5.10 -11.18 -21.35
C ARG A 355 6.19 -11.61 -20.38
N HIS A 356 7.30 -10.86 -20.33
CA HIS A 356 8.45 -11.19 -19.48
C HIS A 356 8.40 -10.47 -18.12
N THR A 357 7.26 -9.87 -17.78
CA THR A 357 7.11 -9.05 -16.57
C THR A 357 5.94 -9.58 -15.73
N PRO A 358 6.09 -10.76 -15.09
CA PRO A 358 5.07 -11.28 -14.19
C PRO A 358 5.04 -10.49 -12.88
N GLU A 359 3.90 -10.53 -12.18
CA GLU A 359 3.69 -9.92 -10.86
C GLU A 359 4.84 -10.23 -9.88
N ALA A 360 5.30 -11.49 -9.84
CA ALA A 360 6.38 -11.91 -8.94
C ALA A 360 7.68 -11.10 -9.08
N ILE A 361 8.04 -10.65 -10.29
CA ILE A 361 9.23 -9.80 -10.48
C ILE A 361 8.99 -8.42 -9.83
N GLY A 362 7.80 -7.85 -9.96
CA GLY A 362 7.44 -6.58 -9.32
C GLY A 362 7.43 -6.69 -7.81
N ASP A 363 6.79 -7.69 -7.30
CA ASP A 363 6.59 -7.89 -5.86
C ASP A 363 7.89 -8.10 -5.09
N TYR A 364 8.87 -8.73 -5.72
CA TYR A 364 10.11 -9.05 -5.02
C TYR A 364 11.28 -8.14 -5.35
N CYS A 365 11.47 -7.72 -6.60
CA CYS A 365 12.76 -7.15 -6.98
C CYS A 365 12.77 -6.14 -8.13
N ALA A 366 11.67 -5.80 -8.79
CA ALA A 366 11.70 -4.83 -9.89
C ALA A 366 12.10 -3.43 -9.43
N GLY A 367 11.68 -3.02 -8.24
CA GLY A 367 11.95 -1.71 -7.64
C GLY A 367 10.72 -0.90 -7.26
N PRO A 368 9.65 -0.80 -8.09
CA PRO A 368 8.38 -0.21 -7.66
C PRO A 368 7.80 -0.89 -6.42
N ASN A 369 6.96 -0.16 -5.69
CA ASN A 369 6.38 -0.63 -4.45
C ASN A 369 5.23 -1.61 -4.69
N HIS A 370 5.19 -2.71 -3.94
CA HIS A 370 4.10 -3.69 -3.98
C HIS A 370 2.99 -3.42 -2.94
N VAL A 371 3.08 -2.36 -2.15
CA VAL A 371 1.96 -1.90 -1.31
C VAL A 371 1.06 -1.05 -2.17
N LEU A 372 0.05 -1.70 -2.73
CA LEU A 372 -0.77 -1.19 -3.83
C LEU A 372 -2.22 -0.97 -3.40
N PRO A 373 -2.95 -0.06 -4.05
CA PRO A 373 -4.38 0.13 -3.82
C PRO A 373 -5.16 -1.08 -4.35
N THR A 374 -5.99 -1.68 -3.48
CA THR A 374 -6.83 -2.84 -3.76
C THR A 374 -8.31 -2.46 -3.88
N SER A 375 -9.17 -3.40 -4.26
CA SER A 375 -10.64 -3.25 -4.27
C SER A 375 -11.12 -2.04 -5.08
N GLY A 376 -10.48 -1.82 -6.22
CA GLY A 376 -10.80 -0.74 -7.14
C GLY A 376 -10.40 0.65 -6.67
N THR A 377 -9.66 0.79 -5.55
CA THR A 377 -9.20 2.08 -5.04
C THR A 377 -8.09 2.71 -5.89
N ALA A 378 -7.52 1.97 -6.84
CA ALA A 378 -6.59 2.50 -7.84
C ALA A 378 -7.20 3.66 -8.69
N ARG A 379 -8.52 3.89 -8.58
CA ARG A 379 -9.19 5.06 -9.18
C ARG A 379 -8.80 6.39 -8.54
N PHE A 380 -8.36 6.39 -7.28
CA PHE A 380 -8.07 7.59 -6.49
C PHE A 380 -6.87 7.44 -5.54
N SER A 381 -6.27 6.25 -5.45
CA SER A 381 -5.10 5.97 -4.62
C SER A 381 -3.93 5.52 -5.49
N SER A 382 -2.73 5.72 -4.99
CA SER A 382 -1.47 5.35 -5.63
C SER A 382 -0.75 4.28 -4.83
N PRO A 383 0.24 3.57 -5.41
CA PRO A 383 1.20 2.77 -4.66
C PRO A 383 1.85 3.57 -3.53
N LEU A 384 2.26 2.89 -2.47
CA LEU A 384 3.06 3.52 -1.43
C LEU A 384 4.38 4.04 -2.04
N GLY A 385 4.72 5.28 -1.72
CA GLY A 385 5.92 5.92 -2.27
C GLY A 385 6.52 6.94 -1.32
N VAL A 386 7.59 7.58 -1.74
CA VAL A 386 8.28 8.62 -0.97
C VAL A 386 7.34 9.77 -0.61
N TYR A 387 6.41 10.10 -1.50
CA TYR A 387 5.39 11.14 -1.30
C TYR A 387 4.43 10.86 -0.12
N ASP A 388 4.31 9.60 0.31
CA ASP A 388 3.53 9.22 1.50
C ASP A 388 4.22 9.59 2.80
N PHE A 389 5.53 9.75 2.77
CA PHE A 389 6.39 10.06 3.90
C PHE A 389 6.89 11.51 3.90
N GLN A 390 6.43 12.31 2.94
CA GLN A 390 6.70 13.73 2.81
C GLN A 390 5.42 14.53 2.93
N LYS A 391 5.44 15.61 3.70
CA LYS A 391 4.35 16.58 3.78
C LYS A 391 4.74 17.90 3.13
N LYS A 392 3.74 18.63 2.67
CA LYS A 392 3.89 19.89 1.93
C LYS A 392 3.18 21.00 2.67
N SER A 393 3.89 22.12 2.87
CA SER A 393 3.34 23.35 3.44
C SER A 393 3.44 24.47 2.44
N SER A 394 2.38 25.26 2.26
CA SER A 394 2.40 26.43 1.39
C SER A 394 3.33 27.51 1.98
N ILE A 395 4.16 28.10 1.14
CA ILE A 395 4.97 29.27 1.45
C ILE A 395 4.30 30.47 0.78
N ILE A 396 3.93 31.47 1.60
CA ILE A 396 3.30 32.69 1.15
C ILE A 396 4.03 33.86 1.78
N TYR A 397 4.70 34.67 0.94
CA TYR A 397 5.30 35.93 1.33
C TYR A 397 4.80 37.03 0.39
N CYS A 398 4.30 38.12 0.96
CA CYS A 398 3.96 39.30 0.18
C CYS A 398 4.95 40.44 0.47
N SER A 399 5.48 41.03 -0.59
CA SER A 399 6.22 42.28 -0.48
C SER A 399 5.27 43.40 -0.03
N GLU A 400 5.80 44.56 0.43
CA GLU A 400 4.95 45.73 0.75
C GLU A 400 4.16 46.22 -0.48
N ALA A 401 4.79 46.22 -1.64
CA ALA A 401 4.14 46.60 -2.90
C ALA A 401 3.10 45.58 -3.33
N GLY A 402 3.42 44.29 -3.27
CA GLY A 402 2.56 43.19 -3.72
C GLY A 402 1.40 42.93 -2.76
N SER A 403 1.55 43.23 -1.46
CA SER A 403 0.46 43.02 -0.50
C SER A 403 -0.72 43.99 -0.71
N LYS A 404 -0.48 45.20 -1.16
CA LYS A 404 -1.54 46.23 -1.29
C LYS A 404 -2.68 45.83 -2.23
N PRO A 405 -2.46 45.44 -3.50
CA PRO A 405 -3.54 45.03 -4.39
C PRO A 405 -4.23 43.73 -3.92
N LEU A 406 -3.47 42.77 -3.37
CA LEU A 406 -4.01 41.51 -2.86
C LEU A 406 -4.85 41.73 -1.61
N ALA A 407 -4.42 42.58 -0.69
CA ALA A 407 -5.16 42.94 0.50
C ALA A 407 -6.50 43.65 0.18
N LYS A 408 -6.54 44.52 -0.83
CA LYS A 408 -7.79 45.13 -1.29
C LYS A 408 -8.78 44.08 -1.81
N THR A 409 -8.28 43.09 -2.57
CA THR A 409 -9.11 41.97 -3.06
C THR A 409 -9.62 41.12 -1.89
N ALA A 410 -8.75 40.79 -0.95
CA ALA A 410 -9.11 39.98 0.23
C ALA A 410 -10.15 40.71 1.12
N ASP A 411 -10.01 42.02 1.33
CA ASP A 411 -10.98 42.82 2.08
C ASP A 411 -12.38 42.76 1.44
N ILE A 412 -12.47 42.96 0.11
CA ILE A 412 -13.74 42.90 -0.63
C ILE A 412 -14.41 41.53 -0.49
N LEU A 413 -13.63 40.44 -0.65
CA LEU A 413 -14.15 39.08 -0.57
C LEU A 413 -14.61 38.75 0.86
N ALA A 414 -13.76 39.02 1.86
CA ALA A 414 -14.08 38.79 3.26
C ALA A 414 -15.34 39.49 3.75
N GLN A 415 -15.57 40.74 3.27
CA GLN A 415 -16.84 41.47 3.54
C GLN A 415 -18.07 40.74 2.98
N ARG A 416 -17.95 40.12 1.80
CA ARG A 416 -19.03 39.36 1.17
C ARG A 416 -19.31 38.02 1.84
N GLU A 417 -18.35 37.54 2.61
CA GLU A 417 -18.47 36.35 3.43
C GLU A 417 -18.85 36.65 4.89
N ASP A 418 -19.17 37.93 5.20
CA ASP A 418 -19.48 38.42 6.55
C ASP A 418 -18.36 38.15 7.57
N LEU A 419 -17.08 38.12 7.11
CA LEU A 419 -15.89 37.90 7.92
C LEU A 419 -15.15 39.22 8.18
N GLU A 420 -15.70 40.08 9.04
CA GLU A 420 -15.18 41.43 9.28
C GLU A 420 -13.74 41.45 9.83
N ALA A 421 -13.36 40.50 10.68
CA ALA A 421 -11.98 40.43 11.16
C ALA A 421 -10.97 40.13 10.06
N HIS A 422 -11.31 39.27 9.10
CA HIS A 422 -10.50 39.01 7.90
C HIS A 422 -10.44 40.25 7.02
N ALA A 423 -11.56 40.92 6.79
CA ALA A 423 -11.64 42.15 6.01
C ALA A 423 -10.72 43.23 6.62
N ARG A 424 -10.80 43.48 7.93
CA ARG A 424 -9.93 44.46 8.62
C ARG A 424 -8.46 44.05 8.59
N SER A 425 -8.14 42.77 8.80
CA SER A 425 -6.77 42.28 8.70
C SER A 425 -6.16 42.61 7.35
N ALA A 426 -6.90 42.40 6.26
CA ALA A 426 -6.47 42.79 4.91
C ALA A 426 -6.41 44.31 4.73
N ARG A 427 -7.41 45.03 5.19
CA ARG A 427 -7.55 46.48 5.05
C ARG A 427 -6.37 47.25 5.64
N TYR A 428 -5.85 46.84 6.80
CA TYR A 428 -4.68 47.46 7.45
C TYR A 428 -3.37 47.36 6.63
N ARG A 429 -3.30 46.50 5.59
CA ARG A 429 -2.14 46.38 4.71
C ARG A 429 -2.14 47.38 3.54
N TYR A 430 -3.24 48.03 3.28
CA TYR A 430 -3.32 49.01 2.17
C TYR A 430 -3.91 50.38 2.58
N GLN A 431 -4.63 50.49 3.68
CA GLN A 431 -5.05 51.78 4.25
C GLN A 431 -4.00 52.27 5.23
N LYS A 432 -3.54 53.49 5.07
CA LYS A 432 -2.76 54.18 6.12
C LYS A 432 -3.69 54.49 7.27
N ASP A 433 -3.21 54.30 8.51
CA ASP A 433 -3.91 54.82 9.72
C ASP A 433 -4.21 56.29 9.50
N SER A 434 -5.53 56.63 9.54
CA SER A 434 -6.01 58.01 9.53
C SER A 434 -5.96 58.54 10.94
#